data_cc4f085a84ac4c119f5e7296c0634e6d
#
_entry.id   cc4f085a84ac4c119f5e7296c0634e6d
#
_cell.length_a   1.000
_cell.length_b   1.000
_cell.length_c   1.000
_cell.angle_alpha   90.00
_cell.angle_beta   90.00
_cell.angle_gamma   90.00
#
_symmetry.space_group_name_H-M   'P 1'
#
loop_
_entity.id
_entity.type
_entity.pdbx_description
1 polymer ?
#
loop_
_entity_poly.entity_id
_entity_poly.type
_entity_poly.pdbx_seq_one_letter_code
_entity_poly.pdbx_strand_id
1 'polypeptide(L)'
;VEPRYAPIEEGRLQLNAEEALKLCDENTIGVVAILGSTFDGSYEPVKEICTALDDLHSRTGLDVPVHVDGASGAFVAPFVDPDLEWDFSLPRVQSINASGHKYGLVHPGVGWALWRDAEALPEDLVFWVNYLGDNMPTFALNFSRPGAQVVAQYYNFLRLGFDGYAKVQGY
;
A
#
# COMPACT_ATOMS: atom_id res chain seq x y z
N VAL A 1 4.50 -15.93 -9.53
CA VAL A 1 3.24 -15.65 -8.81
C VAL A 1 2.10 -15.69 -9.81
N GLU A 2 1.03 -16.39 -9.46
CA GLU A 2 -0.21 -16.45 -10.24
C GLU A 2 -1.26 -15.56 -9.57
N PRO A 3 -1.74 -14.49 -10.23
CA PRO A 3 -2.76 -13.64 -9.65
C PRO A 3 -4.13 -14.30 -9.72
N ARG A 4 -4.92 -14.18 -8.67
CA ARG A 4 -6.33 -14.55 -8.61
C ARG A 4 -7.16 -13.28 -8.46
N TYR A 5 -8.13 -13.09 -9.32
CA TYR A 5 -8.96 -11.89 -9.34
C TYR A 5 -10.34 -12.19 -8.80
N ALA A 6 -10.76 -11.42 -7.80
CA ALA A 6 -12.16 -11.43 -7.40
C ALA A 6 -13.00 -10.76 -8.50
N PRO A 7 -14.13 -11.36 -8.89
CA PRO A 7 -14.98 -10.75 -9.90
C PRO A 7 -15.63 -9.47 -9.36
N ILE A 8 -15.62 -8.43 -10.18
CA ILE A 8 -16.47 -7.26 -9.96
C ILE A 8 -17.84 -7.50 -10.62
N GLU A 9 -18.88 -6.97 -10.01
CA GLU A 9 -20.27 -7.14 -10.46
C GLU A 9 -20.94 -5.78 -10.57
N GLU A 10 -22.04 -5.72 -11.33
CA GLU A 10 -22.84 -4.51 -11.39
C GLU A 10 -23.30 -4.09 -9.98
N GLY A 11 -22.98 -2.85 -9.60
CA GLY A 11 -23.24 -2.31 -8.25
C GLY A 11 -22.18 -2.66 -7.20
N ARG A 12 -21.14 -3.47 -7.53
CA ARG A 12 -20.03 -3.77 -6.63
C ARG A 12 -18.69 -3.76 -7.39
N LEU A 13 -17.97 -2.68 -7.28
CA LEU A 13 -16.66 -2.48 -7.93
C LEU A 13 -15.47 -2.75 -6.98
N GLN A 14 -15.74 -3.20 -5.76
CA GLN A 14 -14.75 -3.42 -4.72
C GLN A 14 -14.62 -4.91 -4.40
N LEU A 15 -13.42 -5.34 -4.06
CA LEU A 15 -13.19 -6.60 -3.37
C LEU A 15 -13.93 -6.58 -2.03
N ASN A 16 -14.61 -7.65 -1.68
CA ASN A 16 -15.11 -7.85 -0.32
C ASN A 16 -14.42 -9.01 0.37
N ALA A 17 -14.55 -9.08 1.69
CA ALA A 17 -13.85 -10.09 2.49
C ALA A 17 -14.27 -11.53 2.10
N GLU A 18 -15.53 -11.77 1.80
CA GLU A 18 -16.04 -13.10 1.43
C GLU A 18 -15.42 -13.60 0.12
N GLU A 19 -15.34 -12.74 -0.90
CA GLU A 19 -14.70 -13.08 -2.17
C GLU A 19 -13.19 -13.29 -2.01
N ALA A 20 -12.53 -12.46 -1.18
CA ALA A 20 -11.11 -12.65 -0.87
C ALA A 20 -10.84 -14.04 -0.27
N LEU A 21 -11.64 -14.45 0.73
CA LEU A 21 -11.49 -15.76 1.37
C LEU A 21 -11.69 -16.94 0.43
N LYS A 22 -12.63 -16.86 -0.54
CA LYS A 22 -12.89 -17.93 -1.53
C LYS A 22 -11.67 -18.20 -2.42
N LEU A 23 -10.79 -17.21 -2.57
CA LEU A 23 -9.60 -17.28 -3.41
C LEU A 23 -8.34 -17.66 -2.63
N CYS A 24 -8.42 -17.76 -1.29
CA CYS A 24 -7.30 -18.13 -0.44
C CYS A 24 -7.17 -19.65 -0.27
N ASP A 25 -5.94 -20.14 -0.40
CA ASP A 25 -5.54 -21.53 -0.12
C ASP A 25 -4.11 -21.58 0.46
N GLU A 26 -3.56 -22.77 0.63
CA GLU A 26 -2.21 -22.99 1.16
C GLU A 26 -1.07 -22.41 0.31
N ASN A 27 -1.34 -22.03 -0.93
CA ASN A 27 -0.38 -21.41 -1.84
C ASN A 27 -0.54 -19.88 -1.92
N THR A 28 -1.48 -19.32 -1.16
CA THR A 28 -1.73 -17.88 -1.16
C THR A 28 -0.65 -17.15 -0.39
N ILE A 29 0.07 -16.26 -1.06
CA ILE A 29 1.17 -15.47 -0.46
C ILE A 29 0.71 -14.12 0.09
N GLY A 30 -0.50 -13.68 -0.22
CA GLY A 30 -1.06 -12.42 0.27
C GLY A 30 -2.32 -12.01 -0.47
N VAL A 31 -3.06 -11.09 0.13
CA VAL A 31 -4.20 -10.39 -0.46
C VAL A 31 -3.80 -8.94 -0.72
N VAL A 32 -4.15 -8.44 -1.90
CA VAL A 32 -3.99 -7.01 -2.24
C VAL A 32 -5.35 -6.34 -2.12
N ALA A 33 -5.44 -5.33 -1.26
CA ALA A 33 -6.62 -4.48 -1.12
C ALA A 33 -6.32 -3.07 -1.66
N ILE A 34 -7.22 -2.52 -2.45
CA ILE A 34 -7.04 -1.22 -3.12
C ILE A 34 -7.67 -0.11 -2.27
N LEU A 35 -6.86 0.87 -1.90
CA LEU A 35 -7.32 2.10 -1.26
C LEU A 35 -7.34 3.23 -2.29
N GLY A 36 -8.50 3.53 -2.82
CA GLY A 36 -8.69 4.53 -3.89
C GLY A 36 -8.62 3.92 -5.28
N SER A 37 -9.70 3.23 -5.67
CA SER A 37 -9.88 2.64 -6.99
C SER A 37 -9.74 3.68 -8.10
N THR A 38 -9.03 3.32 -9.18
CA THR A 38 -8.90 4.16 -10.38
C THR A 38 -10.25 4.42 -11.08
N PHE A 39 -11.22 3.52 -10.89
CA PHE A 39 -12.51 3.61 -11.56
C PHE A 39 -13.46 4.62 -10.93
N ASP A 40 -13.53 4.63 -9.60
CA ASP A 40 -14.54 5.39 -8.86
C ASP A 40 -14.04 6.04 -7.56
N GLY A 41 -12.75 5.85 -7.24
CA GLY A 41 -12.12 6.37 -6.02
C GLY A 41 -12.48 5.60 -4.74
N SER A 42 -13.28 4.54 -4.84
CA SER A 42 -13.71 3.77 -3.66
C SER A 42 -12.57 3.09 -2.93
N TYR A 43 -12.75 2.87 -1.64
CA TYR A 43 -11.83 2.13 -0.78
C TYR A 43 -12.35 0.72 -0.56
N GLU A 44 -11.53 -0.28 -0.82
CA GLU A 44 -11.83 -1.65 -0.42
C GLU A 44 -11.78 -1.79 1.10
N PRO A 45 -12.61 -2.65 1.70
CA PRO A 45 -12.78 -2.75 3.14
C PRO A 45 -11.61 -3.50 3.79
N VAL A 46 -10.46 -2.84 3.93
CA VAL A 46 -9.20 -3.44 4.44
C VAL A 46 -9.38 -4.07 5.82
N LYS A 47 -10.08 -3.39 6.73
CA LYS A 47 -10.35 -3.89 8.08
C LYS A 47 -11.15 -5.17 8.08
N GLU A 48 -12.21 -5.22 7.30
CA GLU A 48 -13.09 -6.39 7.18
C GLU A 48 -12.34 -7.56 6.53
N ILE A 49 -11.51 -7.29 5.52
CA ILE A 49 -10.63 -8.30 4.89
C ILE A 49 -9.65 -8.85 5.93
N CYS A 50 -8.98 -8.00 6.70
CA CYS A 50 -8.06 -8.43 7.75
C CYS A 50 -8.78 -9.31 8.80
N THR A 51 -9.96 -8.88 9.27
CA THR A 51 -10.76 -9.63 10.23
C THR A 51 -11.15 -11.02 9.70
N ALA A 52 -11.59 -11.09 8.45
CA ALA A 52 -11.95 -12.35 7.82
C ALA A 52 -10.75 -13.29 7.65
N LEU A 53 -9.56 -12.74 7.37
CA LEU A 53 -8.31 -13.52 7.30
C LEU A 53 -7.84 -13.98 8.70
N ASP A 54 -8.12 -13.23 9.78
CA ASP A 54 -7.91 -13.68 11.17
C ASP A 54 -8.79 -14.88 11.51
N ASP A 55 -10.06 -14.82 11.10
CA ASP A 55 -10.99 -15.94 11.25
C ASP A 55 -10.57 -17.16 10.43
N LEU A 56 -10.07 -16.95 9.21
CA LEU A 56 -9.52 -18.02 8.38
C LEU A 56 -8.31 -18.68 9.06
N HIS A 57 -7.37 -17.87 9.53
CA HIS A 57 -6.19 -18.34 10.25
C HIS A 57 -6.57 -19.18 11.47
N SER A 58 -7.51 -18.69 12.28
CA SER A 58 -7.97 -19.38 13.48
C SER A 58 -8.59 -20.77 13.20
N ARG A 59 -9.23 -20.93 12.04
CA ARG A 59 -9.90 -22.18 11.64
C ARG A 59 -8.99 -23.16 10.90
N THR A 60 -8.02 -22.65 10.14
CA THR A 60 -7.25 -23.46 9.17
C THR A 60 -5.74 -23.45 9.41
N GLY A 61 -5.23 -22.46 10.17
CA GLY A 61 -3.80 -22.21 10.32
C GLY A 61 -3.18 -21.45 9.16
N LEU A 62 -3.93 -21.11 8.10
CA LEU A 62 -3.44 -20.32 6.97
C LEU A 62 -3.18 -18.86 7.42
N ASP A 63 -1.93 -18.43 7.34
CA ASP A 63 -1.53 -17.07 7.68
C ASP A 63 -1.26 -16.27 6.41
N VAL A 64 -2.25 -15.44 6.02
CA VAL A 64 -2.24 -14.68 4.77
C VAL A 64 -2.12 -13.19 5.09
N PRO A 65 -0.99 -12.55 4.70
CA PRO A 65 -0.79 -11.11 4.89
C PRO A 65 -1.59 -10.28 3.90
N VAL A 66 -1.72 -8.98 4.21
CA VAL A 66 -2.36 -7.99 3.35
C VAL A 66 -1.33 -6.97 2.87
N HIS A 67 -1.36 -6.69 1.58
CA HIS A 67 -0.76 -5.51 0.96
C HIS A 67 -1.85 -4.49 0.64
N VAL A 68 -1.64 -3.23 1.00
CA VAL A 68 -2.56 -2.16 0.61
C VAL A 68 -2.00 -1.40 -0.57
N ASP A 69 -2.68 -1.51 -1.71
CA ASP A 69 -2.42 -0.61 -2.84
C ASP A 69 -3.08 0.73 -2.59
N GLY A 70 -2.34 1.59 -1.89
CA GLY A 70 -2.72 2.95 -1.59
C GLY A 70 -2.20 3.97 -2.61
N ALA A 71 -1.93 3.55 -3.86
CA ALA A 71 -1.36 4.43 -4.88
C ALA A 71 -2.09 5.76 -5.01
N SER A 72 -3.41 5.76 -4.85
CA SER A 72 -4.23 6.99 -4.77
C SER A 72 -4.58 7.34 -3.33
N GLY A 73 -5.22 6.44 -2.60
CA GLY A 73 -5.85 6.73 -1.32
C GLY A 73 -4.90 6.97 -0.15
N ALA A 74 -3.66 6.45 -0.18
CA ALA A 74 -2.73 6.65 0.93
C ALA A 74 -2.32 8.12 1.16
N PHE A 75 -2.45 8.98 0.15
CA PHE A 75 -2.31 10.44 0.30
C PHE A 75 -3.64 11.19 0.43
N VAL A 76 -4.75 10.48 0.57
CA VAL A 76 -6.09 11.07 0.74
C VAL A 76 -6.71 10.66 2.06
N ALA A 77 -6.87 9.36 2.30
CA ALA A 77 -7.56 8.82 3.48
C ALA A 77 -7.06 9.38 4.82
N PRO A 78 -5.74 9.51 5.09
CA PRO A 78 -5.28 10.05 6.37
C PRO A 78 -5.75 11.46 6.68
N PHE A 79 -6.14 12.23 5.66
CA PHE A 79 -6.50 13.63 5.78
C PHE A 79 -8.01 13.89 5.75
N VAL A 80 -8.77 13.03 5.05
CA VAL A 80 -10.21 13.23 4.87
C VAL A 80 -11.05 12.21 5.64
N ASP A 81 -10.49 11.03 5.91
CA ASP A 81 -11.13 9.94 6.64
C ASP A 81 -10.21 9.42 7.76
N PRO A 82 -9.82 10.27 8.73
CA PRO A 82 -8.77 9.95 9.72
C PRO A 82 -9.14 8.78 10.64
N ASP A 83 -10.42 8.44 10.74
CA ASP A 83 -10.91 7.31 11.56
C ASP A 83 -10.96 5.99 10.78
N LEU A 84 -10.65 6.00 9.49
CA LEU A 84 -10.61 4.79 8.66
C LEU A 84 -9.40 3.93 8.99
N GLU A 85 -9.64 2.69 9.40
CA GLU A 85 -8.57 1.72 9.67
C GLU A 85 -8.22 0.96 8.38
N TRP A 86 -7.05 1.22 7.83
CA TRP A 86 -6.58 0.61 6.57
C TRP A 86 -5.07 0.38 6.53
N ASP A 87 -4.33 0.96 7.44
CA ASP A 87 -2.88 1.03 7.45
C ASP A 87 -2.25 0.01 8.43
N PHE A 88 -1.03 0.28 8.86
CA PHE A 88 -0.30 -0.55 9.82
C PHE A 88 -0.92 -0.60 11.23
N SER A 89 -2.01 0.10 11.51
CA SER A 89 -2.84 -0.14 12.71
C SER A 89 -3.46 -1.55 12.70
N LEU A 90 -3.65 -2.12 11.50
CA LEU A 90 -4.12 -3.50 11.30
C LEU A 90 -2.92 -4.45 11.22
N PRO A 91 -2.79 -5.45 12.13
CA PRO A 91 -1.60 -6.32 12.18
C PRO A 91 -1.31 -7.11 10.90
N ARG A 92 -2.33 -7.46 10.09
CA ARG A 92 -2.17 -8.20 8.84
C ARG A 92 -1.64 -7.35 7.68
N VAL A 93 -1.70 -6.04 7.77
CA VAL A 93 -1.12 -5.17 6.76
C VAL A 93 0.40 -5.19 6.91
N GLN A 94 1.10 -5.82 5.97
CA GLN A 94 2.54 -5.99 5.98
C GLN A 94 3.26 -5.00 5.07
N SER A 95 2.58 -4.51 4.04
CA SER A 95 3.15 -3.51 3.15
C SER A 95 2.08 -2.60 2.55
N ILE A 96 2.52 -1.39 2.20
CA ILE A 96 1.67 -0.35 1.59
C ILE A 96 2.48 0.30 0.47
N ASN A 97 1.86 0.56 -0.68
CA ASN A 97 2.42 1.48 -1.65
C ASN A 97 1.61 2.78 -1.74
N ALA A 98 2.29 3.88 -2.07
CA ALA A 98 1.68 5.18 -2.26
C ALA A 98 2.35 5.90 -3.44
N SER A 99 1.56 6.55 -4.31
CA SER A 99 2.10 7.31 -5.44
C SER A 99 2.22 8.79 -5.11
N GLY A 100 3.47 9.26 -4.92
CA GLY A 100 3.72 10.68 -4.68
C GLY A 100 3.25 11.57 -5.83
N HIS A 101 3.32 11.05 -7.05
CA HIS A 101 2.91 11.77 -8.27
C HIS A 101 1.39 11.83 -8.53
N LYS A 102 0.59 11.21 -7.66
CA LYS A 102 -0.87 11.37 -7.65
C LYS A 102 -1.24 12.42 -6.59
N TYR A 103 -1.87 11.99 -5.53
CA TYR A 103 -2.31 12.87 -4.45
C TYR A 103 -1.18 13.31 -3.48
N GLY A 104 0.06 12.82 -3.67
CA GLY A 104 1.24 13.38 -3.01
C GLY A 104 1.70 14.72 -3.57
N LEU A 105 1.07 15.20 -4.67
CA LEU A 105 1.23 16.54 -5.25
C LEU A 105 2.64 16.83 -5.78
N VAL A 106 3.28 15.84 -6.38
CA VAL A 106 4.56 16.00 -7.07
C VAL A 106 4.50 15.47 -8.51
N HIS A 107 5.50 15.83 -9.31
CA HIS A 107 5.60 15.35 -10.67
C HIS A 107 5.87 13.83 -10.73
N PRO A 108 5.49 13.13 -11.84
CA PRO A 108 5.76 11.72 -12.03
C PRO A 108 7.23 11.35 -11.81
N GLY A 109 7.45 10.18 -11.19
CA GLY A 109 8.78 9.61 -10.95
C GLY A 109 9.08 9.29 -9.49
N VAL A 110 8.10 9.42 -8.58
CA VAL A 110 8.23 8.96 -7.20
C VAL A 110 7.03 8.10 -6.80
N GLY A 111 7.34 6.94 -6.25
CA GLY A 111 6.42 6.05 -5.54
C GLY A 111 7.07 5.60 -4.25
N TRP A 112 6.26 5.39 -3.25
CA TRP A 112 6.67 4.95 -1.94
C TRP A 112 6.21 3.52 -1.74
N ALA A 113 7.12 2.67 -1.26
CA ALA A 113 6.82 1.33 -0.78
C ALA A 113 7.24 1.29 0.70
N LEU A 114 6.30 0.97 1.55
CA LEU A 114 6.48 0.92 2.99
C LEU A 114 6.22 -0.52 3.44
N TRP A 115 7.05 -1.01 4.33
CA TRP A 115 6.89 -2.28 5.02
C TRP A 115 6.65 -2.03 6.51
N ARG A 116 5.92 -2.93 7.13
CA ARG A 116 5.62 -2.85 8.57
C ARG A 116 6.90 -2.77 9.39
N ASP A 117 7.85 -3.62 9.07
CA ASP A 117 9.15 -3.74 9.70
C ASP A 117 10.18 -4.31 8.71
N ALA A 118 11.41 -4.51 9.16
CA ALA A 118 12.48 -5.04 8.32
C ALA A 118 12.25 -6.50 7.92
N GLU A 119 11.59 -7.27 8.75
CA GLU A 119 11.30 -8.68 8.51
C GLU A 119 10.26 -8.89 7.40
N ALA A 120 9.38 -7.91 7.20
CA ALA A 120 8.39 -7.93 6.12
C ALA A 120 9.00 -7.73 4.72
N LEU A 121 10.23 -7.23 4.61
CA LEU A 121 10.98 -7.13 3.37
C LEU A 121 12.00 -8.28 3.27
N PRO A 122 11.84 -9.22 2.32
CA PRO A 122 12.79 -10.31 2.15
C PRO A 122 14.21 -9.82 1.87
N GLU A 123 15.18 -10.28 2.64
CA GLU A 123 16.59 -9.85 2.53
C GLU A 123 17.21 -10.15 1.17
N ASP A 124 16.80 -11.23 0.51
CA ASP A 124 17.28 -11.62 -0.82
C ASP A 124 16.82 -10.69 -1.94
N LEU A 125 15.87 -9.79 -1.68
CA LEU A 125 15.48 -8.71 -2.58
C LEU A 125 16.33 -7.44 -2.38
N VAL A 126 17.15 -7.36 -1.33
CA VAL A 126 17.97 -6.19 -1.03
C VAL A 126 19.38 -6.38 -1.59
N PHE A 127 19.78 -5.52 -2.50
CA PHE A 127 21.14 -5.48 -3.05
C PHE A 127 21.98 -4.46 -2.29
N TRP A 128 23.16 -4.87 -1.88
CA TRP A 128 24.15 -3.98 -1.26
C TRP A 128 25.12 -3.46 -2.31
N VAL A 129 25.14 -2.16 -2.50
CA VAL A 129 25.96 -1.51 -3.52
C VAL A 129 27.00 -0.63 -2.85
N ASN A 130 28.28 -0.94 -3.09
CA ASN A 130 29.40 -0.09 -2.68
C ASN A 130 29.85 0.77 -3.87
N TYR A 131 29.16 1.87 -4.10
CA TYR A 131 29.42 2.74 -5.24
C TYR A 131 30.09 4.07 -4.85
N LEU A 132 29.78 4.62 -3.68
CA LEU A 132 30.28 5.90 -3.19
C LEU A 132 31.15 5.76 -1.93
N GLY A 133 31.74 4.58 -1.72
CA GLY A 133 32.62 4.32 -0.59
C GLY A 133 31.95 3.84 0.69
N ASP A 134 30.61 3.62 0.63
CA ASP A 134 29.84 3.00 1.69
C ASP A 134 28.84 1.99 1.10
N ASN A 135 28.46 1.00 1.90
CA ASN A 135 27.46 0.01 1.51
C ASN A 135 26.05 0.60 1.63
N MET A 136 25.37 0.77 0.51
CA MET A 136 24.00 1.25 0.46
C MET A 136 23.04 0.13 0.06
N PRO A 137 21.98 -0.13 0.83
CA PRO A 137 20.94 -1.08 0.44
C PRO A 137 20.09 -0.48 -0.68
N THR A 138 19.76 -1.30 -1.67
CA THR A 138 18.80 -0.97 -2.72
C THR A 138 18.04 -2.22 -3.13
N PHE A 139 16.74 -2.08 -3.43
CA PHE A 139 15.91 -3.13 -4.03
C PHE A 139 15.20 -2.62 -5.31
N ALA A 140 15.63 -1.48 -5.79
CA ALA A 140 15.06 -0.89 -7.00
C ALA A 140 15.50 -1.66 -8.25
N LEU A 141 14.58 -1.81 -9.20
CA LEU A 141 14.83 -2.51 -10.47
C LEU A 141 15.75 -1.72 -11.42
N ASN A 142 15.82 -0.41 -11.26
CA ASN A 142 16.66 0.47 -12.08
C ASN A 142 17.73 1.15 -11.23
N PHE A 143 18.84 1.54 -11.87
CA PHE A 143 19.97 2.18 -11.22
C PHE A 143 19.77 3.70 -11.06
N SER A 144 20.51 4.53 -11.78
CA SER A 144 20.41 5.98 -11.65
C SER A 144 19.00 6.49 -11.93
N ARG A 145 18.46 7.26 -10.99
CA ARG A 145 17.12 7.79 -11.02
C ARG A 145 17.08 9.28 -10.72
N PRO A 146 16.15 10.05 -11.31
CA PRO A 146 15.93 11.43 -10.89
C PRO A 146 15.53 11.48 -9.41
N GLY A 147 16.17 12.35 -8.63
CA GLY A 147 15.87 12.56 -7.21
C GLY A 147 15.01 13.81 -6.95
N ALA A 148 14.78 14.63 -7.96
CA ALA A 148 14.06 15.90 -7.79
C ALA A 148 12.65 15.72 -7.22
N GLN A 149 11.93 14.67 -7.62
CA GLN A 149 10.58 14.39 -7.13
C GLN A 149 10.57 13.99 -5.66
N VAL A 150 11.61 13.29 -5.18
CA VAL A 150 11.77 12.94 -3.76
C VAL A 150 11.99 14.21 -2.93
N VAL A 151 12.84 15.12 -3.42
CA VAL A 151 13.07 16.43 -2.78
C VAL A 151 11.81 17.27 -2.79
N ALA A 152 11.07 17.28 -3.90
CA ALA A 152 9.79 17.98 -4.02
C ALA A 152 8.74 17.42 -3.05
N GLN A 153 8.67 16.10 -2.89
CA GLN A 153 7.77 15.46 -1.92
C GLN A 153 8.13 15.85 -0.49
N TYR A 154 9.42 15.84 -0.16
CA TYR A 154 9.89 16.28 1.15
C TYR A 154 9.57 17.75 1.41
N TYR A 155 9.79 18.61 0.40
CA TYR A 155 9.39 20.02 0.48
C TYR A 155 7.90 20.19 0.75
N ASN A 156 7.04 19.41 0.05
CA ASN A 156 5.60 19.46 0.27
C ASN A 156 5.22 19.04 1.68
N PHE A 157 5.86 18.00 2.24
CA PHE A 157 5.63 17.61 3.63
C PHE A 157 5.96 18.74 4.61
N LEU A 158 7.09 19.39 4.43
CA LEU A 158 7.50 20.51 5.29
C LEU A 158 6.63 21.76 5.08
N ARG A 159 6.26 22.06 3.83
CA ARG A 159 5.54 23.28 3.45
C ARG A 159 4.06 23.23 3.76
N LEU A 160 3.42 22.11 3.51
CA LEU A 160 1.98 21.92 3.71
C LEU A 160 1.69 21.37 5.11
N GLY A 161 2.49 20.41 5.57
CA GLY A 161 2.20 19.67 6.79
C GLY A 161 0.87 18.94 6.70
N PHE A 162 0.39 18.44 7.83
CA PHE A 162 -0.89 17.73 7.90
C PHE A 162 -2.06 18.64 7.48
N ASP A 163 -2.14 19.84 8.04
CA ASP A 163 -3.25 20.79 7.80
C ASP A 163 -3.33 21.23 6.35
N GLY A 164 -2.16 21.42 5.70
CA GLY A 164 -2.11 21.80 4.29
C GLY A 164 -2.59 20.68 3.38
N TYR A 165 -2.20 19.42 3.64
CA TYR A 165 -2.71 18.27 2.91
C TYR A 165 -4.21 18.08 3.16
N ALA A 166 -4.68 18.14 4.42
CA ALA A 166 -6.10 18.05 4.75
C ALA A 166 -6.93 19.10 4.00
N LYS A 167 -6.44 20.35 3.93
CA LYS A 167 -7.11 21.41 3.18
C LYS A 167 -7.16 21.14 1.68
N VAL A 168 -6.11 20.60 1.08
CA VAL A 168 -6.06 20.33 -0.37
C VAL A 168 -6.90 19.12 -0.72
N GLN A 169 -6.84 18.05 0.07
CA GLN A 169 -7.54 16.79 -0.20
C GLN A 169 -9.04 16.87 0.12
N GLY A 170 -9.44 17.78 1.00
CA GLY A 170 -10.84 17.97 1.39
C GLY A 170 -11.66 18.90 0.46
N TYR A 171 -11.07 19.33 -0.66
CA TYR A 171 -11.78 20.08 -1.71
C TYR A 171 -12.34 19.12 -2.76
#